data_d0fa70af951e952d4fd49d11fa63095a
#
_entry.id   d0fa70af951e952d4fd49d11fa63095a
#
_cell.length_a   1.000
_cell.length_b   1.000
_cell.length_c   1.000
_cell.angle_alpha   90.00
_cell.angle_beta   90.00
_cell.angle_gamma   90.00
#
_symmetry.space_group_name_H-M   'P 1'
#
loop_
_entity.id
_entity.type
_entity.pdbx_description
1 polymer ?
#
loop_
_entity_poly.entity_id
_entity_poly.type
_entity_poly.pdbx_seq_one_letter_code
_entity_poly.pdbx_strand_id
1 'polypeptide(L)'
;MPDNLNKKYYSTYNLPYQFIIRAKVFFGRKILNYKNREMNHIIDFIQNNRNDDSILDIGCSTGHMVEAMSTRFGPQHVHGADIHINSVERNRIVFKQNQFHHIRNGFYKENEKKYSAITLMHVLEHVDHPSDLLSNIKNLLTENGILALSVPQERLRGDLAIPENIFNIMKGDFTNVHVRKYSFDSVKKDIEAAGLNIIDHKYIHQFYPNKNQKSFANYSFILFIKKIKIR
;
A
#
# COMPACT_ATOMS: atom_id res chain seq x y z
N MET A 1 -20.58 10.21 -1.91
CA MET A 1 -19.76 11.17 -1.14
C MET A 1 -18.25 10.95 -1.41
N PRO A 2 -17.71 11.26 -2.57
CA PRO A 2 -16.26 11.16 -2.80
C PRO A 2 -15.55 12.50 -2.98
N ASP A 3 -16.26 13.61 -3.18
CA ASP A 3 -15.61 14.85 -3.63
C ASP A 3 -14.81 15.63 -2.58
N ASN A 4 -15.13 15.52 -1.30
CA ASN A 4 -14.45 16.30 -0.25
C ASN A 4 -13.09 15.73 0.15
N LEU A 5 -12.90 14.41 0.09
CA LEU A 5 -11.61 13.76 0.35
C LEU A 5 -10.60 14.06 -0.76
N ASN A 6 -11.04 14.05 -2.02
CA ASN A 6 -10.21 14.38 -3.16
C ASN A 6 -9.72 15.85 -3.12
N LYS A 7 -10.57 16.82 -2.82
CA LYS A 7 -10.17 18.24 -2.72
C LYS A 7 -9.11 18.47 -1.63
N LYS A 8 -9.20 17.77 -0.50
CA LYS A 8 -8.28 17.93 0.63
C LYS A 8 -6.89 17.37 0.33
N TYR A 9 -6.80 16.25 -0.41
CA TYR A 9 -5.54 15.68 -0.87
C TYR A 9 -4.85 16.55 -1.94
N TYR A 10 -5.59 17.12 -2.88
CA TYR A 10 -5.03 17.98 -3.94
C TYR A 10 -4.48 19.31 -3.42
N SER A 11 -5.06 19.90 -2.38
CA SER A 11 -4.55 21.15 -1.80
C SER A 11 -3.19 20.99 -1.11
N THR A 12 -2.78 19.78 -0.79
CA THR A 12 -1.53 19.46 -0.10
C THR A 12 -0.35 19.21 -1.06
N TYR A 13 -0.59 19.03 -2.36
CA TYR A 13 0.46 18.75 -3.37
C TYR A 13 1.15 20.02 -3.90
N ASN A 14 1.43 20.98 -3.02
CA ASN A 14 2.24 22.15 -3.38
C ASN A 14 3.75 21.80 -3.46
N LEU A 15 4.55 22.69 -4.07
CA LEU A 15 6.00 22.48 -4.25
C LEU A 15 6.76 22.13 -2.97
N PRO A 16 6.54 22.81 -1.82
CA PRO A 16 7.19 22.46 -0.57
C PRO A 16 6.83 21.06 -0.06
N TYR A 17 5.59 20.62 -0.19
CA TYR A 17 5.15 19.27 0.16
C TYR A 17 5.88 18.21 -0.69
N GLN A 18 6.00 18.44 -2.00
CA GLN A 18 6.75 17.54 -2.88
C GLN A 18 8.23 17.43 -2.48
N PHE A 19 8.84 18.51 -2.04
CA PHE A 19 10.22 18.49 -1.55
C PHE A 19 10.37 17.64 -0.28
N ILE A 20 9.48 17.78 0.69
CA ILE A 20 9.48 16.99 1.93
C ILE A 20 9.29 15.51 1.63
N ILE A 21 8.34 15.15 0.75
CA ILE A 21 8.15 13.75 0.35
C ILE A 21 9.38 13.20 -0.35
N ARG A 22 9.99 13.97 -1.26
CA ARG A 22 11.22 13.55 -1.94
C ARG A 22 12.37 13.34 -0.96
N ALA A 23 12.54 14.23 0.02
CA ALA A 23 13.54 14.08 1.08
C ALA A 23 13.27 12.82 1.93
N LYS A 24 12.03 12.61 2.39
CA LYS A 24 11.63 11.41 3.15
C LYS A 24 11.87 10.12 2.35
N VAL A 25 11.51 10.11 1.07
CA VAL A 25 11.76 8.96 0.18
C VAL A 25 13.26 8.73 -0.01
N PHE A 26 14.04 9.79 -0.21
CA PHE A 26 15.50 9.70 -0.33
C PHE A 26 16.15 9.12 0.92
N PHE A 27 15.85 9.65 2.10
CA PHE A 27 16.37 9.13 3.37
C PHE A 27 15.93 7.68 3.60
N GLY A 28 14.65 7.37 3.41
CA GLY A 28 14.11 6.03 3.65
C GLY A 28 14.59 4.97 2.67
N ARG A 29 14.96 5.36 1.42
CA ARG A 29 15.45 4.43 0.39
C ARG A 29 16.96 4.40 0.28
N LYS A 30 17.61 5.58 0.24
CA LYS A 30 19.05 5.68 -0.07
C LYS A 30 19.93 5.61 1.17
N ILE A 31 19.48 6.13 2.31
CA ILE A 31 20.29 6.17 3.53
C ILE A 31 19.92 5.02 4.47
N LEU A 32 18.67 4.94 4.91
CA LEU A 32 18.22 3.93 5.87
C LEU A 32 17.76 2.62 5.22
N ASN A 33 17.47 2.67 3.93
CA ASN A 33 17.08 1.53 3.08
C ASN A 33 15.85 0.71 3.55
N TYR A 34 15.12 1.15 4.57
CA TYR A 34 13.99 0.38 5.12
C TYR A 34 12.82 0.27 4.12
N LYS A 35 12.58 1.30 3.29
CA LYS A 35 11.52 1.27 2.26
C LYS A 35 11.83 0.24 1.16
N ASN A 36 13.08 0.14 0.72
CA ASN A 36 13.45 -0.87 -0.27
C ASN A 36 13.41 -2.28 0.35
N ARG A 37 13.80 -2.42 1.63
CA ARG A 37 13.68 -3.70 2.34
C ARG A 37 12.23 -4.17 2.46
N GLU A 38 11.32 -3.24 2.76
CA GLU A 38 9.88 -3.53 2.79
C GLU A 38 9.40 -4.07 1.44
N MET A 39 9.68 -3.34 0.35
CA MET A 39 9.32 -3.75 -1.00
C MET A 39 9.95 -5.09 -1.38
N ASN A 40 11.23 -5.30 -1.12
CA ASN A 40 11.93 -6.53 -1.44
C ASN A 40 11.34 -7.73 -0.68
N HIS A 41 11.03 -7.60 0.60
CA HIS A 41 10.37 -8.67 1.36
C HIS A 41 9.03 -9.08 0.76
N ILE A 42 8.23 -8.11 0.30
CA ILE A 42 6.97 -8.37 -0.39
C ILE A 42 7.22 -9.10 -1.71
N ILE A 43 8.15 -8.59 -2.53
CA ILE A 43 8.47 -9.17 -3.85
C ILE A 43 9.00 -10.60 -3.70
N ASP A 44 9.94 -10.83 -2.77
CA ASP A 44 10.51 -12.16 -2.53
C ASP A 44 9.44 -13.15 -2.04
N PHE A 45 8.54 -12.71 -1.15
CA PHE A 45 7.44 -13.56 -0.70
C PHE A 45 6.48 -13.91 -1.85
N ILE A 46 6.09 -12.94 -2.66
CA ILE A 46 5.24 -13.16 -3.84
C ILE A 46 5.92 -14.13 -4.79
N GLN A 47 7.21 -13.94 -5.09
CA GLN A 47 7.97 -14.81 -6.00
C GLN A 47 7.95 -16.28 -5.55
N ASN A 48 8.09 -16.51 -4.25
CA ASN A 48 8.18 -17.87 -3.71
C ASN A 48 6.82 -18.56 -3.51
N ASN A 49 5.71 -17.82 -3.57
CA ASN A 49 4.41 -18.34 -3.13
C ASN A 49 3.27 -18.15 -4.15
N ARG A 50 3.50 -17.43 -5.26
CA ARG A 50 2.48 -17.24 -6.29
C ARG A 50 2.45 -18.43 -7.27
N ASN A 51 1.29 -18.65 -7.88
CA ASN A 51 1.07 -19.74 -8.83
C ASN A 51 0.82 -19.27 -10.26
N ASP A 52 0.76 -17.94 -10.50
CA ASP A 52 0.42 -17.31 -11.78
C ASP A 52 1.11 -15.93 -11.85
N ASP A 53 1.20 -15.35 -13.05
CA ASP A 53 1.98 -14.14 -13.31
C ASP A 53 1.19 -12.82 -13.20
N SER A 54 -0.07 -12.86 -12.79
CA SER A 54 -0.92 -11.68 -12.72
C SER A 54 -0.82 -10.99 -11.36
N ILE A 55 -0.28 -9.77 -11.31
CA ILE A 55 -0.04 -8.98 -10.09
C ILE A 55 -0.70 -7.61 -10.19
N LEU A 56 -1.31 -7.14 -9.10
CA LEU A 56 -1.92 -5.81 -8.99
C LEU A 56 -1.41 -5.06 -7.77
N ASP A 57 -0.94 -3.83 -7.97
CA ASP A 57 -0.62 -2.89 -6.87
C ASP A 57 -1.76 -1.89 -6.70
N ILE A 58 -2.48 -1.98 -5.58
CA ILE A 58 -3.60 -1.08 -5.24
C ILE A 58 -3.09 0.08 -4.40
N GLY A 59 -3.40 1.33 -4.82
CA GLY A 59 -2.83 2.54 -4.26
C GLY A 59 -1.41 2.77 -4.79
N CYS A 60 -1.18 2.50 -6.08
CA CYS A 60 0.15 2.50 -6.69
C CYS A 60 0.84 3.87 -6.72
N SER A 61 0.14 4.96 -6.46
CA SER A 61 0.67 6.34 -6.38
C SER A 61 1.65 6.67 -7.51
N THR A 62 2.93 6.83 -7.20
CA THR A 62 4.00 7.16 -8.17
C THR A 62 4.53 5.96 -8.95
N GLY A 63 4.00 4.77 -8.77
CA GLY A 63 4.36 3.56 -9.51
C GLY A 63 5.63 2.84 -9.03
N HIS A 64 6.21 3.22 -7.91
CA HIS A 64 7.48 2.64 -7.45
C HIS A 64 7.41 1.14 -7.14
N MET A 65 6.29 0.67 -6.56
CA MET A 65 6.12 -0.77 -6.32
C MET A 65 5.89 -1.52 -7.63
N VAL A 66 5.10 -0.92 -8.54
CA VAL A 66 4.89 -1.46 -9.90
C VAL A 66 6.23 -1.60 -10.63
N GLU A 67 7.09 -0.56 -10.61
CA GLU A 67 8.43 -0.59 -11.21
C GLU A 67 9.30 -1.72 -10.63
N ALA A 68 9.36 -1.81 -9.29
CA ALA A 68 10.17 -2.83 -8.62
C ALA A 68 9.67 -4.26 -8.93
N MET A 69 8.35 -4.48 -8.93
CA MET A 69 7.77 -5.75 -9.32
C MET A 69 7.98 -6.06 -10.81
N SER A 70 7.89 -5.05 -11.68
CA SER A 70 8.11 -5.22 -13.12
C SER A 70 9.53 -5.66 -13.45
N THR A 71 10.51 -5.19 -12.69
CA THR A 71 11.91 -5.65 -12.83
C THR A 71 12.06 -7.14 -12.52
N ARG A 72 11.26 -7.67 -11.61
CA ARG A 72 11.35 -9.07 -11.18
C ARG A 72 10.44 -10.01 -11.99
N PHE A 73 9.27 -9.56 -12.37
CA PHE A 73 8.21 -10.41 -12.93
C PHE A 73 7.89 -10.12 -14.40
N GLY A 74 8.44 -9.04 -14.95
CA GLY A 74 8.10 -8.52 -16.28
C GLY A 74 6.92 -7.53 -16.22
N PRO A 75 7.04 -6.41 -16.97
CA PRO A 75 6.04 -5.32 -16.89
C PRO A 75 4.65 -5.72 -17.37
N GLN A 76 4.54 -6.68 -18.29
CA GLN A 76 3.26 -7.17 -18.82
C GLN A 76 2.41 -7.91 -17.77
N HIS A 77 3.03 -8.38 -16.69
CA HIS A 77 2.37 -9.13 -15.62
C HIS A 77 1.94 -8.25 -14.45
N VAL A 78 2.45 -7.00 -14.39
CA VAL A 78 2.27 -6.11 -13.25
C VAL A 78 1.36 -4.95 -13.63
N HIS A 79 0.27 -4.81 -12.90
CA HIS A 79 -0.71 -3.74 -13.04
C HIS A 79 -0.64 -2.80 -11.83
N GLY A 80 -0.94 -1.53 -12.05
CA GLY A 80 -1.16 -0.56 -10.97
C GLY A 80 -2.59 -0.08 -10.95
N ALA A 81 -3.12 0.25 -9.78
CA ALA A 81 -4.43 0.90 -9.64
C ALA A 81 -4.36 1.99 -8.57
N ASP A 82 -5.00 3.13 -8.83
CA ASP A 82 -5.06 4.26 -7.89
C ASP A 82 -6.38 5.02 -8.02
N ILE A 83 -6.81 5.65 -6.92
CA ILE A 83 -7.99 6.54 -6.90
C ILE A 83 -7.69 7.91 -7.55
N HIS A 84 -6.42 8.28 -7.66
CA HIS A 84 -5.97 9.55 -8.23
C HIS A 84 -5.72 9.41 -9.72
N ILE A 85 -6.64 9.92 -10.54
CA ILE A 85 -6.53 9.85 -12.00
C ILE A 85 -5.21 10.45 -12.52
N ASN A 86 -4.72 11.54 -11.95
CA ASN A 86 -3.46 12.16 -12.37
C ASN A 86 -2.25 11.25 -12.14
N SER A 87 -2.25 10.45 -11.06
CA SER A 87 -1.22 9.42 -10.82
C SER A 87 -1.28 8.33 -11.87
N VAL A 88 -2.48 7.86 -12.20
CA VAL A 88 -2.71 6.85 -13.21
C VAL A 88 -2.25 7.32 -14.59
N GLU A 89 -2.65 8.51 -15.02
CA GLU A 89 -2.25 9.08 -16.31
C GLU A 89 -0.75 9.30 -16.42
N ARG A 90 -0.13 9.87 -15.37
CA ARG A 90 1.32 10.00 -15.30
C ARG A 90 2.02 8.64 -15.43
N ASN A 91 1.57 7.65 -14.69
CA ASN A 91 2.19 6.32 -14.68
C ASN A 91 2.04 5.62 -16.05
N ARG A 92 0.93 5.81 -16.77
CA ARG A 92 0.76 5.32 -18.15
C ARG A 92 1.79 5.90 -19.12
N ILE A 93 2.19 7.16 -18.89
CA ILE A 93 3.23 7.83 -19.70
C ILE A 93 4.63 7.31 -19.35
N VAL A 94 4.92 7.15 -18.05
CA VAL A 94 6.25 6.77 -17.54
C VAL A 94 6.52 5.27 -17.74
N PHE A 95 5.53 4.42 -17.43
CA PHE A 95 5.65 2.96 -17.45
C PHE A 95 4.80 2.35 -18.58
N LYS A 96 5.17 2.64 -19.83
CA LYS A 96 4.39 2.33 -21.03
C LYS A 96 4.04 0.85 -21.23
N GLN A 97 4.82 -0.06 -20.62
CA GLN A 97 4.61 -1.51 -20.75
C GLN A 97 3.69 -2.08 -19.67
N ASN A 98 3.35 -1.28 -18.64
CA ASN A 98 2.44 -1.67 -17.58
C ASN A 98 1.03 -1.18 -17.85
N GLN A 99 0.04 -1.86 -17.26
CA GLN A 99 -1.35 -1.42 -17.27
C GLN A 99 -1.68 -0.67 -15.97
N PHE A 100 -2.32 0.50 -16.11
CA PHE A 100 -2.76 1.30 -14.96
C PHE A 100 -4.25 1.57 -15.03
N HIS A 101 -4.92 1.36 -13.90
CA HIS A 101 -6.36 1.44 -13.75
C HIS A 101 -6.74 2.57 -12.78
N HIS A 102 -7.75 3.36 -13.14
CA HIS A 102 -8.34 4.33 -12.22
C HIS A 102 -9.40 3.62 -11.37
N ILE A 103 -9.21 3.64 -10.05
CA ILE A 103 -10.19 3.13 -9.09
C ILE A 103 -11.32 4.15 -8.98
N ARG A 104 -12.44 3.85 -9.62
CA ARG A 104 -13.70 4.62 -9.59
C ARG A 104 -14.82 3.74 -9.06
N ASN A 105 -16.03 4.33 -8.91
CA ASN A 105 -17.22 3.55 -8.59
C ASN A 105 -17.40 2.42 -9.60
N GLY A 106 -17.55 1.20 -9.12
CA GLY A 106 -17.67 0.00 -9.95
C GLY A 106 -16.37 -0.76 -10.23
N PHE A 107 -15.18 -0.17 -10.04
CA PHE A 107 -13.90 -0.80 -10.36
C PHE A 107 -13.79 -2.25 -9.88
N TYR A 108 -14.11 -2.52 -8.61
CA TYR A 108 -13.99 -3.85 -8.03
C TYR A 108 -15.05 -4.84 -8.51
N LYS A 109 -16.21 -4.36 -8.97
CA LYS A 109 -17.30 -5.18 -9.50
C LYS A 109 -17.14 -5.44 -10.99
N GLU A 110 -16.68 -4.46 -11.73
CA GLU A 110 -16.52 -4.49 -13.19
C GLU A 110 -15.23 -5.20 -13.61
N ASN A 111 -14.25 -5.31 -12.70
CA ASN A 111 -12.98 -5.95 -13.02
C ASN A 111 -13.09 -7.47 -12.89
N GLU A 112 -13.27 -8.14 -14.03
CA GLU A 112 -13.35 -9.61 -14.12
C GLU A 112 -11.99 -10.29 -13.94
N LYS A 113 -10.89 -9.54 -14.14
CA LYS A 113 -9.54 -10.10 -14.00
C LYS A 113 -9.25 -10.49 -12.56
N LYS A 114 -8.70 -11.70 -12.39
CA LYS A 114 -8.18 -12.19 -11.11
C LYS A 114 -6.67 -12.09 -11.08
N TYR A 115 -6.13 -11.87 -9.89
CA TYR A 115 -4.71 -11.68 -9.67
C TYR A 115 -4.17 -12.74 -8.70
N SER A 116 -3.03 -13.31 -9.04
CA SER A 116 -2.31 -14.27 -8.17
C SER A 116 -1.64 -13.59 -6.99
N ALA A 117 -1.31 -12.30 -7.13
CA ALA A 117 -0.86 -11.48 -6.02
C ALA A 117 -1.44 -10.06 -6.12
N ILE A 118 -1.80 -9.51 -4.97
CA ILE A 118 -2.19 -8.10 -4.82
C ILE A 118 -1.33 -7.48 -3.74
N THR A 119 -0.80 -6.28 -3.97
CA THR A 119 -0.10 -5.48 -2.97
C THR A 119 -0.97 -4.31 -2.53
N LEU A 120 -0.98 -4.00 -1.24
CA LEU A 120 -1.67 -2.88 -0.62
C LEU A 120 -0.74 -2.24 0.40
N MET A 121 0.09 -1.28 -0.04
CA MET A 121 1.13 -0.70 0.77
C MET A 121 0.76 0.71 1.24
N HIS A 122 0.67 0.90 2.56
CA HIS A 122 0.37 2.20 3.17
C HIS A 122 -0.89 2.86 2.59
N VAL A 123 -1.96 2.08 2.45
CA VAL A 123 -3.27 2.51 1.95
C VAL A 123 -4.35 2.35 3.01
N LEU A 124 -4.33 1.24 3.75
CA LEU A 124 -5.43 0.86 4.63
C LEU A 124 -5.67 1.88 5.75
N GLU A 125 -4.63 2.57 6.22
CA GLU A 125 -4.69 3.62 7.23
C GLU A 125 -5.45 4.88 6.79
N HIS A 126 -5.68 5.03 5.48
CA HIS A 126 -6.41 6.15 4.88
C HIS A 126 -7.87 5.83 4.57
N VAL A 127 -8.32 4.58 4.83
CA VAL A 127 -9.63 4.08 4.40
C VAL A 127 -10.62 4.09 5.55
N ASP A 128 -11.82 4.67 5.32
CA ASP A 128 -12.89 4.72 6.31
C ASP A 128 -13.52 3.35 6.58
N HIS A 129 -13.61 2.49 5.55
CA HIS A 129 -14.23 1.17 5.62
C HIS A 129 -13.25 0.07 5.17
N PRO A 130 -12.23 -0.29 6.01
CA PRO A 130 -11.17 -1.21 5.61
C PRO A 130 -11.67 -2.63 5.32
N SER A 131 -12.66 -3.13 6.04
CA SER A 131 -13.23 -4.46 5.80
C SER A 131 -13.92 -4.56 4.44
N ASP A 132 -14.55 -3.48 3.97
CA ASP A 132 -15.17 -3.43 2.63
C ASP A 132 -14.10 -3.45 1.53
N LEU A 133 -13.02 -2.67 1.71
CA LEU A 133 -11.89 -2.69 0.77
C LEU A 133 -11.26 -4.08 0.71
N LEU A 134 -11.00 -4.71 1.87
CA LEU A 134 -10.42 -6.05 1.93
C LEU A 134 -11.34 -7.11 1.32
N SER A 135 -12.65 -7.01 1.49
CA SER A 135 -13.65 -7.88 0.84
C SER A 135 -13.63 -7.71 -0.67
N ASN A 136 -13.53 -6.47 -1.16
CA ASN A 136 -13.40 -6.20 -2.58
C ASN A 136 -12.09 -6.77 -3.16
N ILE A 137 -10.97 -6.60 -2.45
CA ILE A 137 -9.67 -7.17 -2.83
C ILE A 137 -9.73 -8.70 -2.87
N LYS A 138 -10.35 -9.33 -1.86
CA LYS A 138 -10.59 -10.78 -1.84
C LYS A 138 -11.26 -11.27 -3.12
N ASN A 139 -12.24 -10.52 -3.65
CA ASN A 139 -12.93 -10.87 -4.88
C ASN A 139 -12.03 -10.76 -6.13
N LEU A 140 -10.99 -9.93 -6.10
CA LEU A 140 -10.00 -9.82 -7.19
C LEU A 140 -8.90 -10.89 -7.11
N LEU A 141 -8.68 -11.53 -5.98
CA LEU A 141 -7.69 -12.60 -5.85
C LEU A 141 -8.14 -13.88 -6.57
N THR A 142 -7.19 -14.60 -7.16
CA THR A 142 -7.39 -16.01 -7.53
C THR A 142 -7.64 -16.86 -6.27
N GLU A 143 -8.03 -18.13 -6.41
CA GLU A 143 -8.35 -18.99 -5.26
C GLU A 143 -7.15 -19.19 -4.31
N ASN A 144 -5.96 -19.32 -4.85
CA ASN A 144 -4.71 -19.43 -4.09
C ASN A 144 -3.92 -18.11 -4.04
N GLY A 145 -4.56 -17.00 -4.43
CA GLY A 145 -3.92 -15.69 -4.51
C GLY A 145 -3.46 -15.15 -3.15
N ILE A 146 -2.48 -14.26 -3.19
CA ILE A 146 -1.85 -13.67 -2.02
C ILE A 146 -2.14 -12.17 -1.99
N LEU A 147 -2.61 -11.67 -0.86
CA LEU A 147 -2.58 -10.24 -0.55
C LEU A 147 -1.37 -9.97 0.35
N ALA A 148 -0.47 -9.10 -0.12
CA ALA A 148 0.60 -8.52 0.70
C ALA A 148 0.18 -7.13 1.16
N LEU A 149 -0.17 -7.01 2.42
CA LEU A 149 -0.62 -5.79 3.07
C LEU A 149 0.49 -5.21 3.93
N SER A 150 0.84 -3.95 3.74
CA SER A 150 1.74 -3.23 4.65
C SER A 150 1.03 -2.03 5.26
N VAL A 151 1.18 -1.86 6.56
CA VAL A 151 0.68 -0.71 7.32
C VAL A 151 1.78 -0.10 8.18
N PRO A 152 1.79 1.23 8.41
CA PRO A 152 2.76 1.88 9.25
C PRO A 152 2.60 1.46 10.71
N GLN A 153 3.71 1.25 11.40
CA GLN A 153 3.68 1.06 12.84
C GLN A 153 3.83 2.41 13.55
N GLU A 154 2.72 3.05 13.81
CA GLU A 154 2.66 4.35 14.47
C GLU A 154 2.58 4.22 16.00
N ARG A 155 3.24 5.11 16.71
CA ARG A 155 3.18 5.25 18.17
C ARG A 155 1.93 6.06 18.56
N LEU A 156 1.78 7.21 17.89
CA LEU A 156 0.57 8.02 17.87
C LEU A 156 0.03 8.06 16.46
N ARG A 157 -1.29 8.24 16.31
CA ARG A 157 -1.90 8.30 14.98
C ARG A 157 -1.27 9.42 14.15
N GLY A 158 -0.68 9.06 13.01
CA GLY A 158 -0.09 9.98 12.06
C GLY A 158 1.32 10.47 12.41
N ASP A 159 2.00 9.90 13.42
CA ASP A 159 3.35 10.34 13.79
C ASP A 159 4.37 10.11 12.63
N LEU A 160 4.18 9.08 11.82
CA LEU A 160 5.00 8.84 10.63
C LEU A 160 4.62 9.74 9.44
N ALA A 161 3.47 10.38 9.48
CA ALA A 161 3.01 11.33 8.48
C ALA A 161 3.29 12.80 8.85
N ILE A 162 3.91 13.07 10.00
CA ILE A 162 4.26 14.44 10.42
C ILE A 162 5.03 15.19 9.33
N PRO A 163 6.05 14.62 8.65
CA PRO A 163 6.76 15.32 7.59
C PRO A 163 5.86 15.77 6.45
N GLU A 164 4.85 14.98 6.10
CA GLU A 164 3.87 15.31 5.07
C GLU A 164 2.86 16.35 5.53
N ASN A 165 2.57 16.38 6.82
CA ASN A 165 1.59 17.28 7.43
C ASN A 165 2.18 18.60 7.93
N ILE A 166 3.50 18.80 7.85
CA ILE A 166 4.18 19.95 8.48
C ILE A 166 3.59 21.29 8.03
N PHE A 167 3.21 21.42 6.77
CA PHE A 167 2.61 22.66 6.25
C PHE A 167 1.18 22.88 6.74
N ASN A 168 0.41 21.82 6.93
CA ASN A 168 -0.93 21.90 7.51
C ASN A 168 -0.83 22.32 8.97
N ILE A 169 0.11 21.71 9.71
CA ILE A 169 0.39 22.06 11.11
C ILE A 169 0.83 23.53 11.23
N MET A 170 1.72 24.00 10.36
CA MET A 170 2.16 25.41 10.34
C MET A 170 1.02 26.41 10.03
N LYS A 171 -0.04 25.96 9.33
CA LYS A 171 -1.24 26.76 9.06
C LYS A 171 -2.31 26.62 10.15
N GLY A 172 -2.02 25.89 11.23
CA GLY A 172 -2.99 25.60 12.29
C GLY A 172 -4.02 24.53 11.92
N ASP A 173 -3.83 23.79 10.81
CA ASP A 173 -4.68 22.67 10.43
C ASP A 173 -4.08 21.37 10.97
N PHE A 174 -4.65 20.85 12.04
CA PHE A 174 -4.24 19.62 12.71
C PHE A 174 -4.92 18.37 12.15
N THR A 175 -5.52 18.43 10.97
CA THR A 175 -6.15 17.25 10.36
C THR A 175 -5.09 16.23 9.94
N ASN A 176 -5.24 15.03 10.49
CA ASN A 176 -4.34 13.92 10.19
C ASN A 176 -4.78 13.20 8.91
N VAL A 177 -3.84 12.94 8.01
CA VAL A 177 -4.09 12.16 6.77
C VAL A 177 -4.35 10.69 7.08
N HIS A 178 -3.84 10.15 8.20
CA HIS A 178 -4.15 8.81 8.64
C HIS A 178 -5.45 8.81 9.44
N VAL A 179 -6.48 8.21 8.89
CA VAL A 179 -7.79 8.05 9.54
C VAL A 179 -7.67 7.06 10.70
N ARG A 180 -6.79 6.05 10.55
CA ARG A 180 -6.60 4.96 11.51
C ARG A 180 -5.14 4.81 11.90
N LYS A 181 -4.92 4.41 13.16
CA LYS A 181 -3.66 3.84 13.64
C LYS A 181 -3.87 2.33 13.79
N TYR A 182 -3.01 1.56 13.15
CA TYR A 182 -3.08 0.10 13.23
C TYR A 182 -2.13 -0.48 14.29
N SER A 183 -2.67 -1.45 15.01
CA SER A 183 -1.91 -2.50 15.71
C SER A 183 -2.08 -3.82 14.94
N PHE A 184 -1.23 -4.80 15.24
CA PHE A 184 -1.37 -6.13 14.65
C PHE A 184 -2.78 -6.72 14.90
N ASP A 185 -3.28 -6.59 16.13
CA ASP A 185 -4.60 -7.14 16.49
C ASP A 185 -5.75 -6.41 15.81
N SER A 186 -5.65 -5.08 15.63
CA SER A 186 -6.71 -4.31 14.97
C SER A 186 -6.80 -4.61 13.48
N VAL A 187 -5.66 -4.69 12.78
CA VAL A 187 -5.68 -5.06 11.35
C VAL A 187 -6.07 -6.52 11.13
N LYS A 188 -5.70 -7.42 12.06
CA LYS A 188 -6.13 -8.81 12.03
C LYS A 188 -7.66 -8.94 12.07
N LYS A 189 -8.34 -8.17 12.93
CA LYS A 189 -9.80 -8.14 12.99
C LYS A 189 -10.43 -7.72 11.65
N ASP A 190 -9.91 -6.68 11.01
CA ASP A 190 -10.42 -6.23 9.71
C ASP A 190 -10.22 -7.30 8.61
N ILE A 191 -9.07 -8.01 8.64
CA ILE A 191 -8.75 -9.10 7.71
C ILE A 191 -9.71 -10.28 7.90
N GLU A 192 -9.92 -10.72 9.15
CA GLU A 192 -10.82 -11.83 9.48
C GLU A 192 -12.27 -11.49 9.14
N ALA A 193 -12.71 -10.25 9.41
CA ALA A 193 -14.05 -9.77 9.04
C ALA A 193 -14.30 -9.82 7.52
N ALA A 194 -13.26 -9.63 6.70
CA ALA A 194 -13.32 -9.77 5.25
C ALA A 194 -13.28 -11.25 4.77
N GLY A 195 -13.20 -12.23 5.67
CA GLY A 195 -13.09 -13.66 5.33
C GLY A 195 -11.73 -14.01 4.72
N LEU A 196 -10.69 -13.38 5.23
CA LEU A 196 -9.29 -13.59 4.88
C LEU A 196 -8.52 -14.09 6.10
N ASN A 197 -7.34 -14.72 5.88
CA ASN A 197 -6.49 -15.24 6.94
C ASN A 197 -5.03 -14.84 6.72
N ILE A 198 -4.36 -14.43 7.80
CA ILE A 198 -2.93 -14.15 7.83
C ILE A 198 -2.17 -15.47 7.83
N ILE A 199 -1.24 -15.63 6.87
CA ILE A 199 -0.41 -16.84 6.75
C ILE A 199 1.03 -16.59 7.18
N ASP A 200 1.50 -15.32 7.13
CA ASP A 200 2.83 -14.91 7.59
C ASP A 200 2.86 -13.40 7.85
N HIS A 201 3.89 -12.93 8.55
CA HIS A 201 4.10 -11.51 8.79
C HIS A 201 5.58 -11.14 8.96
N LYS A 202 5.90 -9.86 8.71
CA LYS A 202 7.26 -9.33 8.85
C LYS A 202 7.22 -7.91 9.42
N TYR A 203 8.04 -7.64 10.46
CA TYR A 203 8.29 -6.29 10.94
C TYR A 203 9.46 -5.65 10.19
N ILE A 204 9.31 -4.40 9.77
CA ILE A 204 10.36 -3.63 9.09
C ILE A 204 10.95 -2.63 10.07
N HIS A 205 12.11 -2.97 10.60
CA HIS A 205 12.83 -2.09 11.53
C HIS A 205 13.57 -0.99 10.76
N GLN A 206 13.55 0.27 11.23
CA GLN A 206 14.18 1.38 10.51
C GLN A 206 15.70 1.20 10.37
N PHE A 207 16.38 0.78 11.42
CA PHE A 207 17.84 0.74 11.51
C PHE A 207 18.44 -0.65 11.34
N TYR A 208 17.76 -1.70 11.84
CA TYR A 208 18.31 -3.06 11.90
C TYR A 208 17.58 -3.98 10.89
N PRO A 209 18.25 -4.35 9.77
CA PRO A 209 17.61 -5.11 8.67
C PRO A 209 17.13 -6.51 9.08
N ASN A 210 17.84 -7.16 9.99
CA ASN A 210 17.56 -8.55 10.37
C ASN A 210 16.58 -8.69 11.56
N LYS A 211 16.15 -7.57 12.15
CA LYS A 211 15.25 -7.61 13.30
C LYS A 211 13.81 -7.81 12.83
N ASN A 212 13.25 -8.99 13.12
CA ASN A 212 11.86 -9.33 12.84
C ASN A 212 11.04 -9.47 14.14
N GLN A 213 11.05 -8.42 14.96
CA GLN A 213 10.30 -8.37 16.22
C GLN A 213 9.62 -7.02 16.37
N LYS A 214 8.46 -7.00 17.06
CA LYS A 214 7.80 -5.75 17.42
C LYS A 214 8.76 -4.87 18.22
N SER A 215 8.98 -3.65 17.78
CA SER A 215 9.92 -2.70 18.37
C SER A 215 9.38 -1.28 18.18
N PHE A 216 9.73 -0.38 19.10
CA PHE A 216 9.40 1.04 18.98
C PHE A 216 9.97 1.69 17.71
N ALA A 217 11.10 1.19 17.20
CA ALA A 217 11.77 1.70 16.01
C ALA A 217 11.35 0.98 14.71
N ASN A 218 10.24 0.24 14.68
CA ASN A 218 9.73 -0.29 13.44
C ASN A 218 9.08 0.84 12.61
N TYR A 219 9.28 0.76 11.30
CA TYR A 219 8.66 1.62 10.31
C TYR A 219 7.25 1.12 9.99
N SER A 220 7.13 -0.17 9.68
CA SER A 220 5.88 -0.82 9.28
C SER A 220 5.89 -2.28 9.69
N PHE A 221 4.78 -2.93 9.48
CA PHE A 221 4.71 -4.39 9.44
C PHE A 221 3.92 -4.85 8.21
N ILE A 222 4.39 -5.93 7.63
CA ILE A 222 3.81 -6.58 6.45
C ILE A 222 3.04 -7.79 6.93
N LEU A 223 1.88 -8.02 6.32
CA LEU A 223 1.04 -9.19 6.52
C LEU A 223 0.85 -9.88 5.17
N PHE A 224 1.08 -11.18 5.12
CA PHE A 224 0.79 -12.01 3.97
C PHE A 224 -0.49 -12.78 4.24
N ILE A 225 -1.44 -12.68 3.31
CA ILE A 225 -2.84 -13.01 3.56
C ILE A 225 -3.35 -13.87 2.41
N LYS A 226 -4.18 -14.87 2.73
CA LYS A 226 -4.92 -15.71 1.75
C LYS A 226 -6.39 -15.76 2.08
N LYS A 227 -7.19 -16.23 1.11
CA LYS A 227 -8.58 -16.58 1.34
C LYS A 227 -8.69 -17.71 2.37
N ILE A 228 -9.72 -17.66 3.20
CA ILE A 228 -10.09 -18.81 4.03
C ILE A 228 -10.65 -19.88 3.10
N LYS A 229 -10.05 -21.07 3.08
CA LYS A 229 -10.61 -22.21 2.37
C LYS A 229 -11.83 -22.69 3.15
N ILE A 230 -13.01 -22.55 2.57
CA ILE A 230 -14.22 -23.19 3.08
C ILE A 230 -14.07 -24.68 2.71
N ARG A 231 -13.96 -25.52 3.76
CA ARG A 231 -13.95 -27.00 3.61
C ARG A 231 -15.36 -27.49 3.36
#